data_360cac45b29145c044a3e20046e220b6
#
_entry.id   360cac45b29145c044a3e20046e220b6
#
_cell.length_a   1.000
_cell.length_b   1.000
_cell.length_c   1.000
_cell.angle_alpha   90.00
_cell.angle_beta   90.00
_cell.angle_gamma   90.00
#
_symmetry.space_group_name_H-M   'P 1'
#
loop_
_entity.id
_entity.type
_entity.pdbx_description
1 polymer ?
#
loop_
_entity_poly.entity_id
_entity_poly.type
_entity_poly.pdbx_seq_one_letter_code
_entity_poly.pdbx_strand_id
1 'polypeptide(L)'
;SDLTYLSASGEGEADLEGNDIRFVYIASNGISWGIRMSEHNGKDSTATSHYSIKVTENTPYIRYDHTLYSNDNFLLEGQIAAGFNLVTVEIDHPQLSPNASSSLGFMLEPSLFSGMEIQDEVLLGLGMSLPLDSFKGNANWLYSGYTLNYNYEITKSPIVFLIFRFSI
;
A
#
# COMPACT_ATOMS: atom_id res chain seq x y z
N SER A 1 -2.27 2.71 7.65
CA SER A 1 -3.49 2.46 6.82
C SER A 1 -4.60 2.01 7.73
N ASP A 2 -5.80 2.52 7.51
CA ASP A 2 -6.96 2.23 8.32
C ASP A 2 -7.91 1.32 7.53
N LEU A 3 -8.42 0.29 8.16
CA LEU A 3 -9.43 -0.59 7.61
C LEU A 3 -10.75 -0.30 8.32
N THR A 4 -11.74 0.18 7.57
CA THR A 4 -13.13 0.26 8.04
C THR A 4 -13.91 -0.91 7.49
N TYR A 5 -14.59 -1.66 8.33
CA TYR A 5 -15.44 -2.77 7.90
C TYR A 5 -16.85 -2.65 8.47
N LEU A 6 -17.81 -3.03 7.63
CA LEU A 6 -19.22 -3.15 8.00
C LEU A 6 -19.55 -4.63 8.15
N SER A 7 -19.92 -5.06 9.34
CA SER A 7 -20.42 -6.41 9.56
C SER A 7 -21.94 -6.43 9.63
N ALA A 8 -22.55 -7.59 9.44
CA ALA A 8 -24.00 -7.76 9.63
C ALA A 8 -24.45 -7.44 11.08
N SER A 9 -23.51 -7.30 12.02
CA SER A 9 -23.74 -7.03 13.44
C SER A 9 -23.16 -5.69 13.92
N GLY A 10 -22.51 -4.86 13.06
CA GLY A 10 -21.96 -3.57 13.45
C GLY A 10 -20.85 -3.07 12.54
N GLU A 11 -20.40 -1.86 12.79
CA GLU A 11 -19.23 -1.23 12.18
C GLU A 11 -18.01 -1.46 13.08
N GLY A 12 -16.85 -1.65 12.49
CA GLY A 12 -15.58 -1.76 13.18
C GLY A 12 -14.46 -1.07 12.40
N GLU A 13 -13.45 -0.64 13.12
CA GLU A 13 -12.24 -0.04 12.57
C GLU A 13 -11.03 -0.81 13.09
N ALA A 14 -10.05 -1.02 12.23
CA ALA A 14 -8.77 -1.60 12.62
C ALA A 14 -7.63 -0.80 12.01
N ASP A 15 -6.69 -0.40 12.83
CA ASP A 15 -5.43 0.18 12.38
C ASP A 15 -4.54 -0.93 11.81
N LEU A 16 -4.03 -0.69 10.60
CA LEU A 16 -3.14 -1.61 9.92
C LEU A 16 -1.72 -1.08 9.94
N GLU A 17 -0.81 -1.84 10.52
CA GLU A 17 0.62 -1.60 10.50
C GLU A 17 1.31 -2.56 9.54
N GLY A 18 2.28 -2.08 8.76
CA GLY A 18 2.95 -2.95 7.80
C GLY A 18 4.12 -2.30 7.10
N ASN A 19 4.65 -3.02 6.14
CA ASN A 19 5.82 -2.65 5.35
C ASN A 19 5.48 -2.57 3.87
N ASP A 20 6.12 -1.62 3.21
CA ASP A 20 6.10 -1.40 1.77
C ASP A 20 7.50 -1.65 1.19
N ILE A 21 7.58 -2.44 0.14
CA ILE A 21 8.80 -2.64 -0.65
C ILE A 21 8.48 -2.28 -2.10
N ARG A 22 9.36 -1.49 -2.72
CA ARG A 22 9.20 -1.03 -4.10
C ARG A 22 10.44 -1.33 -4.91
N PHE A 23 10.23 -1.90 -6.07
CA PHE A 23 11.25 -2.06 -7.09
C PHE A 23 10.88 -1.19 -8.28
N VAL A 24 11.80 -0.34 -8.70
CA VAL A 24 11.56 0.66 -9.77
C VAL A 24 12.68 0.59 -10.79
N TYR A 25 12.33 0.45 -12.05
CA TYR A 25 13.23 0.69 -13.15
C TYR A 25 13.04 2.11 -13.67
N ILE A 26 14.10 2.92 -13.64
CA ILE A 26 14.08 4.32 -14.03
C ILE A 26 14.63 4.42 -15.46
N ALA A 27 13.80 4.89 -16.38
CA ALA A 27 14.22 5.15 -17.75
C ALA A 27 14.72 6.59 -17.92
N SER A 28 15.57 6.81 -18.92
CA SER A 28 16.21 8.11 -19.18
C SER A 28 15.26 9.25 -19.60
N ASN A 29 14.00 8.91 -19.92
CA ASN A 29 12.98 9.87 -20.36
C ASN A 29 12.09 10.41 -19.24
N GLY A 30 12.44 10.14 -17.96
CA GLY A 30 11.64 10.52 -16.80
C GLY A 30 10.43 9.61 -16.53
N ILE A 31 10.22 8.59 -17.36
CA ILE A 31 9.17 7.59 -17.15
C ILE A 31 9.82 6.36 -16.52
N SER A 32 9.27 5.92 -15.43
CA SER A 32 9.69 4.75 -14.67
C SER A 32 8.55 3.74 -14.59
N TRP A 33 8.88 2.49 -14.38
CA TRP A 33 7.87 1.47 -14.10
C TRP A 33 8.37 0.58 -12.96
N GLY A 34 7.46 0.08 -12.18
CA GLY A 34 7.82 -0.68 -11.00
C GLY A 34 6.68 -1.54 -10.47
N ILE A 35 7.01 -2.21 -9.39
CA ILE A 35 6.06 -2.97 -8.58
C ILE A 35 6.22 -2.57 -7.13
N ARG A 36 5.11 -2.30 -6.47
CA ARG A 36 5.01 -2.17 -5.01
C ARG A 36 4.41 -3.45 -4.46
N MET A 37 5.02 -3.97 -3.42
CA MET A 37 4.49 -5.07 -2.62
C MET A 37 4.36 -4.58 -1.18
N SER A 38 3.18 -4.68 -0.61
CA SER A 38 2.95 -4.32 0.78
C SER A 38 2.20 -5.39 1.53
N GLU A 39 2.51 -5.49 2.81
CA GLU A 39 1.83 -6.36 3.75
C GLU A 39 1.52 -5.55 5.01
N HIS A 40 0.25 -5.51 5.36
CA HIS A 40 -0.25 -4.81 6.54
C HIS A 40 -1.02 -5.80 7.41
N ASN A 41 -0.78 -5.72 8.71
CA ASN A 41 -1.43 -6.58 9.69
C ASN A 41 -2.12 -5.70 10.74
N GLY A 42 -3.32 -6.07 11.13
CA GLY A 42 -4.09 -5.38 12.15
C GLY A 42 -4.83 -6.35 13.05
N LYS A 43 -5.27 -5.82 14.17
CA LYS A 43 -6.14 -6.55 15.12
C LYS A 43 -7.32 -5.66 15.45
N ASP A 44 -8.50 -6.20 15.44
CA ASP A 44 -9.67 -5.50 15.95
C ASP A 44 -9.60 -5.48 17.50
N SER A 45 -9.59 -4.27 18.05
CA SER A 45 -9.58 -4.04 19.49
C SER A 45 -10.97 -3.90 20.10
N THR A 46 -12.02 -3.77 19.28
CA THR A 46 -13.38 -3.44 19.74
C THR A 46 -14.26 -4.66 19.95
N ALA A 47 -13.91 -5.79 19.35
CA ALA A 47 -14.69 -7.01 19.48
C ALA A 47 -14.24 -7.88 20.65
N THR A 48 -15.18 -8.51 21.31
CA THR A 48 -14.95 -9.57 22.30
C THR A 48 -14.27 -10.82 21.72
N SER A 49 -14.16 -10.90 20.41
CA SER A 49 -13.46 -11.92 19.62
C SER A 49 -12.27 -11.26 18.90
N HIS A 50 -11.08 -11.77 19.14
CA HIS A 50 -9.83 -11.25 18.55
C HIS A 50 -9.77 -11.71 17.09
N TYR A 51 -9.97 -10.77 16.16
CA TYR A 51 -9.70 -10.98 14.73
C TYR A 51 -8.28 -10.53 14.41
N SER A 52 -7.59 -11.29 13.61
CA SER A 52 -6.40 -10.79 12.91
C SER A 52 -6.75 -10.54 11.45
N ILE A 53 -6.31 -9.39 10.95
CA ILE A 53 -6.55 -8.95 9.59
C ILE A 53 -5.20 -8.82 8.92
N LYS A 54 -5.04 -9.45 7.76
CA LYS A 54 -3.86 -9.32 6.91
C LYS A 54 -4.28 -8.78 5.55
N VAL A 55 -3.67 -7.69 5.14
CA VAL A 55 -3.86 -7.08 3.83
C VAL A 55 -2.55 -7.18 3.06
N THR A 56 -2.60 -7.84 1.90
CA THR A 56 -1.46 -7.94 0.98
C THR A 56 -1.82 -7.21 -0.30
N GLU A 57 -0.95 -6.31 -0.75
CA GLU A 57 -1.13 -5.58 -2.00
C GLU A 57 0.05 -5.84 -2.93
N ASN A 58 -0.27 -6.06 -4.20
CA ASN A 58 0.70 -6.11 -5.30
C ASN A 58 0.27 -5.08 -6.35
N THR A 59 1.11 -4.08 -6.57
CA THR A 59 0.77 -2.92 -7.40
C THR A 59 1.82 -2.72 -8.47
N PRO A 60 1.62 -3.24 -9.69
CA PRO A 60 2.36 -2.77 -10.85
C PRO A 60 1.96 -1.34 -11.16
N TYR A 61 2.94 -0.46 -11.43
CA TYR A 61 2.70 0.95 -11.69
C TYR A 61 3.68 1.54 -12.69
N ILE A 62 3.26 2.64 -13.30
CA ILE A 62 4.12 3.57 -14.01
C ILE A 62 4.26 4.85 -13.18
N ARG A 63 5.42 5.50 -13.27
CA ARG A 63 5.73 6.72 -12.53
C ARG A 63 6.39 7.72 -13.47
N TYR A 64 5.99 8.96 -13.37
CA TYR A 64 6.66 10.08 -13.99
C TYR A 64 7.46 10.85 -12.93
N ASP A 65 8.75 11.05 -13.20
CA ASP A 65 9.69 11.74 -12.33
C ASP A 65 10.02 13.11 -12.95
N HIS A 66 9.86 14.18 -12.19
CA HIS A 66 10.19 15.54 -12.60
C HIS A 66 11.20 16.14 -11.63
N THR A 67 12.40 16.46 -12.13
CA THR A 67 13.43 17.10 -11.34
C THR A 67 13.03 18.54 -11.05
N LEU A 68 12.88 18.86 -9.77
CA LEU A 68 12.59 20.19 -9.26
C LEU A 68 13.87 20.99 -9.00
N TYR A 69 14.88 20.28 -8.50
CA TYR A 69 16.20 20.84 -8.25
C TYR A 69 17.26 19.75 -8.31
N SER A 70 18.42 20.06 -8.88
CA SER A 70 19.57 19.17 -8.93
C SER A 70 20.85 19.95 -8.88
N ASN A 71 21.82 19.49 -8.10
CA ASN A 71 23.23 19.89 -8.16
C ASN A 71 24.11 18.62 -8.02
N ASP A 72 25.44 18.81 -7.96
CA ASP A 72 26.40 17.69 -7.98
C ASP A 72 26.16 16.63 -6.88
N ASN A 73 25.55 17.01 -5.75
CA ASN A 73 25.40 16.10 -4.61
C ASN A 73 23.96 15.95 -4.13
N PHE A 74 23.01 16.72 -4.68
CA PHE A 74 21.63 16.74 -4.16
C PHE A 74 20.62 16.73 -5.28
N LEU A 75 19.58 15.94 -5.10
CA LEU A 75 18.46 15.79 -6.02
C LEU A 75 17.13 15.98 -5.27
N LEU A 76 16.24 16.80 -5.86
CA LEU A 76 14.85 16.96 -5.43
C LEU A 76 13.94 16.67 -6.62
N GLU A 77 13.04 15.71 -6.47
CA GLU A 77 12.11 15.29 -7.50
C GLU A 77 10.66 15.30 -7.00
N GLY A 78 9.76 15.81 -7.85
CA GLY A 78 8.33 15.54 -7.77
C GLY A 78 8.00 14.31 -8.61
N GLN A 79 7.18 13.42 -8.09
CA GLN A 79 6.86 12.15 -8.74
C GLN A 79 5.35 11.93 -8.72
N ILE A 80 4.82 11.32 -9.77
CA ILE A 80 3.42 10.88 -9.84
C ILE A 80 3.40 9.44 -10.35
N ALA A 81 2.87 8.53 -9.53
CA ALA A 81 2.70 7.14 -9.88
C ALA A 81 1.22 6.81 -10.10
N ALA A 82 0.95 5.96 -11.09
CA ALA A 82 -0.38 5.42 -11.36
C ALA A 82 -0.28 3.92 -11.67
N GLY A 83 -1.21 3.13 -11.16
CA GLY A 83 -1.17 1.68 -11.32
C GLY A 83 -2.45 0.98 -10.88
N PHE A 84 -2.39 -0.34 -10.83
CA PHE A 84 -3.49 -1.18 -10.39
C PHE A 84 -3.09 -1.95 -9.14
N ASN A 85 -3.91 -1.82 -8.09
CA ASN A 85 -3.73 -2.58 -6.86
C ASN A 85 -4.43 -3.93 -6.96
N LEU A 86 -3.68 -5.01 -6.84
CA LEU A 86 -4.21 -6.34 -6.55
C LEU A 86 -4.17 -6.51 -5.03
N VAL A 87 -5.31 -6.40 -4.39
CA VAL A 87 -5.44 -6.44 -2.93
C VAL A 87 -6.04 -7.76 -2.52
N THR A 88 -5.41 -8.43 -1.57
CA THR A 88 -5.94 -9.62 -0.90
C THR A 88 -6.11 -9.30 0.58
N VAL A 89 -7.31 -9.49 1.08
CA VAL A 89 -7.65 -9.35 2.50
C VAL A 89 -7.93 -10.72 3.06
N GLU A 90 -7.16 -11.10 4.05
CA GLU A 90 -7.32 -12.33 4.84
C GLU A 90 -7.78 -11.93 6.24
N ILE A 91 -8.85 -12.54 6.71
CA ILE A 91 -9.34 -12.32 8.06
C ILE A 91 -9.36 -13.67 8.76
N ASP A 92 -8.62 -13.78 9.85
CA ASP A 92 -8.54 -14.97 10.68
C ASP A 92 -9.33 -14.75 11.97
N HIS A 93 -10.23 -15.67 12.23
CA HIS A 93 -11.09 -15.66 13.41
C HIS A 93 -11.07 -17.05 14.05
N PRO A 94 -10.92 -17.15 15.39
CA PRO A 94 -10.77 -18.45 16.09
C PRO A 94 -11.88 -19.46 15.84
N GLN A 95 -13.06 -19.01 15.43
CA GLN A 95 -14.25 -19.86 15.25
C GLN A 95 -14.71 -19.95 13.79
N LEU A 96 -14.06 -19.27 12.85
CA LEU A 96 -14.42 -19.25 11.44
C LEU A 96 -13.28 -19.81 10.60
N SER A 97 -13.61 -20.45 9.51
CA SER A 97 -12.58 -20.82 8.53
C SER A 97 -11.93 -19.55 7.98
N PRO A 98 -10.58 -19.49 7.86
CA PRO A 98 -9.90 -18.37 7.25
C PRO A 98 -10.49 -18.09 5.86
N ASN A 99 -10.80 -16.86 5.57
CA ASN A 99 -11.31 -16.47 4.27
C ASN A 99 -10.43 -15.35 3.69
N ALA A 100 -10.05 -15.53 2.43
CA ALA A 100 -9.31 -14.54 1.66
C ALA A 100 -10.22 -14.00 0.55
N SER A 101 -10.30 -12.69 0.44
CA SER A 101 -10.94 -12.04 -0.69
C SER A 101 -9.91 -11.22 -1.47
N SER A 102 -9.99 -11.30 -2.79
CA SER A 102 -9.11 -10.53 -3.67
C SER A 102 -9.94 -9.55 -4.48
N SER A 103 -9.43 -8.35 -4.63
CA SER A 103 -10.07 -7.29 -5.41
C SER A 103 -9.05 -6.47 -6.18
N LEU A 104 -9.53 -5.79 -7.21
CA LEU A 104 -8.73 -4.91 -8.05
C LEU A 104 -9.10 -3.45 -7.76
N GLY A 105 -8.10 -2.62 -7.49
CA GLY A 105 -8.23 -1.18 -7.31
C GLY A 105 -7.34 -0.40 -8.26
N PHE A 106 -7.49 0.91 -8.25
CA PHE A 106 -6.63 1.84 -8.97
C PHE A 106 -5.78 2.62 -7.96
N MET A 107 -4.49 2.81 -8.27
CA MET A 107 -3.56 3.60 -7.49
C MET A 107 -3.25 4.91 -8.20
N LEU A 108 -3.33 6.02 -7.47
CA LEU A 108 -2.74 7.31 -7.85
C LEU A 108 -1.96 7.83 -6.65
N GLU A 109 -0.67 8.11 -6.83
CA GLU A 109 0.22 8.46 -5.74
C GLU A 109 1.19 9.57 -6.14
N PRO A 110 0.89 10.84 -5.83
CA PRO A 110 1.89 11.91 -5.87
C PRO A 110 2.89 11.73 -4.73
N SER A 111 4.16 12.03 -5.01
CA SER A 111 5.24 11.96 -4.02
C SER A 111 6.30 13.03 -4.25
N LEU A 112 7.03 13.32 -3.19
CA LEU A 112 8.19 14.18 -3.19
C LEU A 112 9.38 13.35 -2.67
N PHE A 113 10.49 13.42 -3.38
CA PHE A 113 11.70 12.71 -3.05
C PHE A 113 12.87 13.70 -2.96
N SER A 114 13.71 13.55 -1.95
CA SER A 114 14.98 14.23 -1.84
C SER A 114 16.11 13.22 -1.57
N GLY A 115 17.21 13.34 -2.27
CA GLY A 115 18.33 12.42 -2.15
C GLY A 115 19.68 13.08 -2.29
N MET A 116 20.69 12.44 -1.74
CA MET A 116 22.09 12.81 -1.85
C MET A 116 22.89 11.68 -2.45
N GLU A 117 23.81 12.01 -3.32
CA GLU A 117 24.80 11.06 -3.81
C GLU A 117 25.82 10.78 -2.70
N ILE A 118 25.92 9.51 -2.30
CA ILE A 118 26.83 9.06 -1.22
C ILE A 118 28.11 8.42 -1.77
N GLN A 119 28.04 7.94 -3.00
CA GLN A 119 29.14 7.35 -3.75
C GLN A 119 28.81 7.45 -5.24
N ASP A 120 29.82 7.39 -6.12
CA ASP A 120 29.61 7.34 -7.56
C ASP A 120 28.51 6.33 -7.89
N GLU A 121 27.47 6.78 -8.60
CA GLU A 121 26.32 5.95 -9.03
C GLU A 121 25.37 5.45 -7.92
N VAL A 122 25.57 5.88 -6.65
CA VAL A 122 24.69 5.50 -5.52
C VAL A 122 24.06 6.71 -4.88
N LEU A 123 22.75 6.82 -4.94
CA LEU A 123 21.97 7.89 -4.31
C LEU A 123 21.14 7.30 -3.16
N LEU A 124 21.23 7.95 -2.00
CA LEU A 124 20.40 7.67 -0.84
C LEU A 124 19.47 8.84 -0.60
N GLY A 125 18.21 8.57 -0.36
CA GLY A 125 17.25 9.63 -0.13
C GLY A 125 16.01 9.24 0.65
N LEU A 126 15.27 10.27 1.02
CA LEU A 126 13.99 10.17 1.71
C LEU A 126 12.89 10.72 0.80
N GLY A 127 11.73 10.10 0.87
CA GLY A 127 10.56 10.58 0.18
C GLY A 127 9.32 10.50 1.05
N MET A 128 8.32 11.27 0.63
CA MET A 128 6.99 11.23 1.19
C MET A 128 5.98 11.10 0.05
N SER A 129 5.06 10.17 0.16
CA SER A 129 3.97 10.00 -0.80
C SER A 129 2.62 10.19 -0.13
N LEU A 130 1.66 10.60 -0.94
CA LEU A 130 0.27 10.75 -0.56
C LEU A 130 -0.58 9.83 -1.45
N PRO A 131 -0.86 8.60 -1.02
CA PRO A 131 -1.77 7.73 -1.76
C PRO A 131 -3.17 8.35 -1.80
N LEU A 132 -3.72 8.50 -3.01
CA LEU A 132 -5.06 9.04 -3.23
C LEU A 132 -6.08 7.93 -3.54
N ASP A 133 -5.66 6.70 -3.42
CA ASP A 133 -6.48 5.53 -3.64
C ASP A 133 -7.24 5.15 -2.36
N SER A 134 -8.54 4.93 -2.50
CA SER A 134 -9.35 4.19 -1.55
C SER A 134 -9.76 2.86 -2.18
N PHE A 135 -9.80 1.85 -1.38
CA PHE A 135 -10.11 0.51 -1.85
C PHE A 135 -11.34 -0.03 -1.11
N LYS A 136 -12.32 -0.49 -1.89
CA LYS A 136 -13.54 -1.12 -1.34
C LYS A 136 -13.63 -2.54 -1.84
N GLY A 137 -13.96 -3.45 -0.95
CA GLY A 137 -14.16 -4.84 -1.28
C GLY A 137 -15.23 -5.48 -0.43
N ASN A 138 -15.53 -6.71 -0.77
CA ASN A 138 -16.42 -7.55 0.01
C ASN A 138 -15.79 -8.91 0.24
N ALA A 139 -16.04 -9.47 1.40
CA ALA A 139 -15.66 -10.83 1.75
C ALA A 139 -16.91 -11.59 2.23
N ASN A 140 -16.98 -12.88 1.89
CA ASN A 140 -18.07 -13.75 2.28
C ASN A 140 -17.53 -14.84 3.19
N TRP A 141 -18.14 -15.03 4.36
CA TRP A 141 -17.79 -16.11 5.27
C TRP A 141 -18.91 -17.09 5.46
N LEU A 142 -18.56 -18.36 5.58
CA LEU A 142 -19.49 -19.40 5.96
C LEU A 142 -19.37 -19.62 7.49
N TYR A 143 -20.46 -19.38 8.20
CA TYR A 143 -20.57 -19.65 9.62
C TYR A 143 -21.80 -20.52 9.87
N SER A 144 -21.58 -21.74 10.35
CA SER A 144 -22.69 -22.68 10.72
C SER A 144 -23.79 -22.80 9.67
N GLY A 145 -23.43 -22.78 8.37
CA GLY A 145 -24.37 -22.86 7.24
C GLY A 145 -24.96 -21.54 6.78
N TYR A 146 -24.58 -20.42 7.40
CA TYR A 146 -24.98 -19.08 6.98
C TYR A 146 -23.83 -18.37 6.29
N THR A 147 -24.12 -17.64 5.21
CA THR A 147 -23.15 -16.78 4.54
C THR A 147 -23.21 -15.39 5.17
N LEU A 148 -22.09 -14.94 5.75
CA LEU A 148 -21.92 -13.58 6.25
C LEU A 148 -21.19 -12.76 5.19
N ASN A 149 -21.75 -11.63 4.80
CA ASN A 149 -21.17 -10.72 3.85
C ASN A 149 -20.56 -9.53 4.61
N TYR A 150 -19.30 -9.23 4.34
CA TYR A 150 -18.60 -8.08 4.89
C TYR A 150 -18.20 -7.15 3.76
N ASN A 151 -18.56 -5.89 3.89
CA ASN A 151 -18.00 -4.83 3.05
C ASN A 151 -16.88 -4.16 3.83
N TYR A 152 -15.75 -3.90 3.18
CA TYR A 152 -14.64 -3.19 3.80
C TYR A 152 -14.18 -2.05 2.91
N GLU A 153 -13.64 -1.02 3.54
CA GLU A 153 -12.97 0.09 2.89
C GLU A 153 -11.59 0.26 3.52
N ILE A 154 -10.56 0.36 2.68
CA ILE A 154 -9.18 0.61 3.10
C ILE A 154 -8.81 2.01 2.66
N THR A 155 -8.45 2.86 3.62
CA THR A 155 -7.87 4.18 3.39
C THR A 155 -6.39 4.16 3.73
N LYS A 156 -5.60 4.92 2.97
CA LYS A 156 -4.15 4.95 3.15
C LYS A 156 -3.72 6.28 3.73
N SER A 157 -2.83 6.21 4.70
CA SER A 157 -2.15 7.37 5.26
C SER A 157 -0.95 7.77 4.40
N PRO A 158 -0.46 9.01 4.53
CA PRO A 158 0.82 9.40 3.93
C PRO A 158 1.94 8.44 4.31
N ILE A 159 2.80 8.10 3.35
CA ILE A 159 3.89 7.14 3.52
C ILE A 159 5.21 7.89 3.44
N VAL A 160 6.06 7.69 4.44
CA VAL A 160 7.47 8.10 4.39
C VAL A 160 8.30 6.88 4.01
N PHE A 161 9.20 7.04 3.03
CA PHE A 161 9.99 5.94 2.51
C PHE A 161 11.47 6.31 2.34
N LEU A 162 12.33 5.31 2.42
CA LEU A 162 13.75 5.39 2.13
C LEU A 162 14.00 4.86 0.72
N ILE A 163 14.83 5.55 -0.07
CA ILE A 163 15.21 5.12 -1.41
C ILE A 163 16.71 4.90 -1.48
N PHE A 164 17.08 3.76 -2.06
CA PHE A 164 18.39 3.51 -2.61
C PHE A 164 18.26 3.45 -4.13
N ARG A 165 18.96 4.35 -4.84
CA ARG A 165 18.99 4.38 -6.30
C ARG A 165 20.39 4.02 -6.77
N PHE A 166 20.48 3.07 -7.69
CA PHE A 166 21.72 2.66 -8.33
C PHE A 166 21.63 2.98 -9.82
N SER A 167 22.64 3.63 -10.37
CA SER A 167 22.82 3.78 -11.82
C SER A 167 23.56 2.54 -12.34
N ILE A 168 23.06 1.94 -13.39
CA ILE A 168 23.65 0.78 -14.05
C ILE A 168 24.03 1.14 -15.48
#